data_49c80ef7aff2e808c9aff1b839747be9
#
_entry.id   49c80ef7aff2e808c9aff1b839747be9
#
_cell.length_a   1.000
_cell.length_b   1.000
_cell.length_c   1.000
_cell.angle_alpha   90.00
_cell.angle_beta   90.00
_cell.angle_gamma   90.00
#
_symmetry.space_group_name_H-M   'P 1'
#
loop_
_entity.id
_entity.type
_entity.pdbx_description
1 polymer ?
#
loop_
_entity_poly.entity_id
_entity_poly.type
_entity_poly.pdbx_seq_one_letter_code
_entity_poly.pdbx_strand_id
1 'polypeptide(L)'
;MAKPTIVLVHGAWADGSSWNAVSTELQGQGFTVLTPPNLLRGVTTDAPYVASFLAQRTNGPVVLVGHSYGGFVITNAALAGGDVKALVYVDAFMPDEGETTFGVLGDSGSALAVPDPTTVLDVVGYPGAPEGDADAYLKPDAVHTAFAQDLPEADRWLIAASQRPLTWPPTPPHRAPQLGRRSRAGR
;
A
#
# COMPACT_ATOMS: atom_id res chain seq x y z
N MET A 1 -28.68 5.93 -8.40
CA MET A 1 -27.60 4.90 -8.52
C MET A 1 -27.17 4.52 -7.12
N ALA A 2 -26.86 3.23 -6.89
CA ALA A 2 -26.33 2.80 -5.60
C ALA A 2 -24.97 3.45 -5.36
N LYS A 3 -24.66 3.84 -4.12
CA LYS A 3 -23.33 4.34 -3.74
C LYS A 3 -22.31 3.22 -3.93
N PRO A 4 -21.09 3.55 -4.41
CA PRO A 4 -20.01 2.54 -4.49
C PRO A 4 -19.55 2.12 -3.10
N THR A 5 -18.99 0.92 -2.99
CA THR A 5 -18.20 0.52 -1.83
C THR A 5 -16.83 1.20 -1.92
N ILE A 6 -16.38 1.83 -0.84
CA ILE A 6 -15.05 2.42 -0.73
C ILE A 6 -14.13 1.39 -0.06
N VAL A 7 -13.03 1.03 -0.73
CA VAL A 7 -12.05 0.09 -0.18
C VAL A 7 -10.72 0.82 0.00
N LEU A 8 -10.22 0.86 1.25
CA LEU A 8 -9.05 1.64 1.65
C LEU A 8 -7.88 0.69 1.96
N VAL A 9 -6.79 0.82 1.20
CA VAL A 9 -5.59 0.00 1.32
C VAL A 9 -4.46 0.83 1.91
N HIS A 10 -3.98 0.43 3.09
CA HIS A 10 -2.91 1.13 3.81
C HIS A 10 -1.53 0.93 3.17
N GLY A 11 -0.59 1.81 3.50
CA GLY A 11 0.80 1.77 3.07
C GLY A 11 1.68 0.84 3.92
N ALA A 12 2.99 0.91 3.67
CA ALA A 12 4.01 0.23 4.46
C ALA A 12 3.99 0.74 5.91
N TRP A 13 4.42 -0.10 6.84
CA TRP A 13 4.53 0.17 8.29
C TRP A 13 3.24 0.60 8.99
N ALA A 14 2.11 0.48 8.30
CA ALA A 14 0.78 0.81 8.81
C ALA A 14 -0.14 -0.41 8.80
N ASP A 15 -1.36 -0.22 9.26
CA ASP A 15 -2.48 -1.17 9.12
C ASP A 15 -3.79 -0.43 8.83
N GLY A 16 -4.90 -1.17 8.86
CA GLY A 16 -6.22 -0.59 8.57
C GLY A 16 -6.63 0.54 9.51
N SER A 17 -6.06 0.64 10.71
CA SER A 17 -6.38 1.70 11.68
C SER A 17 -5.94 3.09 11.21
N SER A 18 -4.94 3.18 10.33
CA SER A 18 -4.53 4.44 9.70
C SER A 18 -5.66 5.12 8.93
N TRP A 19 -6.69 4.36 8.55
CA TRP A 19 -7.87 4.85 7.86
C TRP A 19 -9.07 5.15 8.79
N ASN A 20 -8.96 5.00 10.10
CA ASN A 20 -10.11 5.08 11.02
C ASN A 20 -10.88 6.40 10.90
N ALA A 21 -10.19 7.54 10.86
CA ALA A 21 -10.85 8.86 10.74
C ALA A 21 -11.58 8.99 9.40
N VAL A 22 -10.93 8.62 8.30
CA VAL A 22 -11.52 8.65 6.94
C VAL A 22 -12.70 7.67 6.86
N SER A 23 -12.56 6.47 7.41
CA SER A 23 -13.62 5.47 7.45
C SER A 23 -14.86 5.98 8.19
N THR A 24 -14.67 6.60 9.35
CA THR A 24 -15.75 7.17 10.15
C THR A 24 -16.50 8.27 9.38
N GLU A 25 -15.77 9.16 8.74
CA GLU A 25 -16.35 10.25 7.94
C GLU A 25 -17.17 9.71 6.76
N LEU A 26 -16.60 8.78 5.99
CA LEU A 26 -17.29 8.19 4.84
C LEU A 26 -18.52 7.37 5.26
N GLN A 27 -18.42 6.62 6.37
CA GLN A 27 -19.56 5.89 6.93
C GLN A 27 -20.66 6.86 7.40
N GLY A 28 -20.29 7.99 8.02
CA GLY A 28 -21.23 9.07 8.40
C GLY A 28 -21.98 9.64 7.20
N GLN A 29 -21.35 9.64 6.02
CA GLN A 29 -21.95 10.03 4.75
C GLN A 29 -22.75 8.88 4.09
N GLY A 30 -22.84 7.71 4.71
CA GLY A 30 -23.63 6.55 4.25
C GLY A 30 -22.95 5.74 3.14
N PHE A 31 -21.63 5.74 3.06
CA PHE A 31 -20.88 4.79 2.23
C PHE A 31 -20.61 3.48 2.99
N THR A 32 -20.55 2.36 2.25
CA THR A 32 -19.94 1.13 2.75
C THR A 32 -18.43 1.30 2.62
N VAL A 33 -17.70 1.15 3.73
CA VAL A 33 -16.24 1.29 3.77
C VAL A 33 -15.62 -0.02 4.27
N LEU A 34 -14.61 -0.51 3.56
CA LEU A 34 -13.84 -1.70 3.90
C LEU A 34 -12.35 -1.38 3.91
N THR A 35 -11.63 -1.93 4.89
CA THR A 35 -10.18 -1.78 5.04
C THR A 35 -9.53 -3.16 5.11
N PRO A 36 -9.25 -3.79 3.94
CA PRO A 36 -8.57 -5.08 3.95
C PRO A 36 -7.16 -4.98 4.52
N PRO A 37 -6.65 -6.04 5.14
CA PRO A 37 -5.23 -6.12 5.44
C PRO A 37 -4.40 -6.00 4.16
N ASN A 38 -3.36 -5.19 4.17
CA ASN A 38 -2.27 -5.25 3.21
C ASN A 38 -1.17 -6.10 3.84
N LEU A 39 -0.76 -7.19 3.18
CA LEU A 39 0.11 -8.19 3.81
C LEU A 39 1.56 -7.70 3.96
N LEU A 40 1.96 -6.72 3.15
CA LEU A 40 3.31 -6.13 3.13
C LEU A 40 4.41 -7.16 2.80
N ARG A 41 4.07 -8.15 1.95
CA ARG A 41 4.94 -9.24 1.50
C ARG A 41 5.36 -9.11 0.02
N GLY A 42 5.19 -7.92 -0.54
CA GLY A 42 5.50 -7.59 -1.92
C GLY A 42 4.27 -7.58 -2.83
N VAL A 43 4.33 -6.76 -3.88
CA VAL A 43 3.19 -6.50 -4.77
C VAL A 43 2.63 -7.78 -5.39
N THR A 44 3.48 -8.76 -5.69
CA THR A 44 3.09 -10.06 -6.26
C THR A 44 2.25 -10.93 -5.31
N THR A 45 2.31 -10.68 -4.02
CA THR A 45 1.50 -11.33 -2.98
C THR A 45 0.31 -10.45 -2.60
N ASP A 46 0.56 -9.17 -2.38
CA ASP A 46 -0.39 -8.24 -1.78
C ASP A 46 -1.51 -7.86 -2.76
N ALA A 47 -1.18 -7.64 -4.04
CA ALA A 47 -2.19 -7.30 -5.03
C ALA A 47 -3.18 -8.44 -5.33
N PRO A 48 -2.76 -9.71 -5.53
CA PRO A 48 -3.70 -10.84 -5.63
C PRO A 48 -4.55 -11.02 -4.37
N TYR A 49 -4.00 -10.79 -3.17
CA TYR A 49 -4.77 -10.85 -1.93
C TYR A 49 -5.90 -9.81 -1.92
N VAL A 50 -5.59 -8.55 -2.25
CA VAL A 50 -6.60 -7.48 -2.32
C VAL A 50 -7.61 -7.77 -3.44
N ALA A 51 -7.18 -8.23 -4.61
CA ALA A 51 -8.08 -8.63 -5.69
C ALA A 51 -9.06 -9.73 -5.27
N SER A 52 -8.57 -10.75 -4.56
CA SER A 52 -9.41 -11.82 -3.99
C SER A 52 -10.40 -11.28 -2.95
N PHE A 53 -9.96 -10.35 -2.10
CA PHE A 53 -10.83 -9.68 -1.15
C PHE A 53 -11.95 -8.91 -1.87
N LEU A 54 -11.63 -8.14 -2.91
CA LEU A 54 -12.62 -7.41 -3.69
C LEU A 54 -13.67 -8.35 -4.29
N ALA A 55 -13.24 -9.44 -4.91
CA ALA A 55 -14.13 -10.41 -5.54
C ALA A 55 -15.10 -11.09 -4.55
N GLN A 56 -14.70 -11.26 -3.29
CA GLN A 56 -15.47 -12.00 -2.28
C GLN A 56 -16.25 -11.10 -1.31
N ARG A 57 -15.83 -9.86 -1.14
CA ARG A 57 -16.35 -8.96 -0.10
C ARG A 57 -17.09 -7.75 -0.65
N THR A 58 -17.12 -7.57 -1.97
CA THR A 58 -17.85 -6.46 -2.61
C THR A 58 -18.85 -6.96 -3.63
N ASN A 59 -19.97 -6.24 -3.73
CA ASN A 59 -20.99 -6.43 -4.76
C ASN A 59 -21.28 -5.06 -5.40
N GLY A 60 -21.10 -4.95 -6.72
CA GLY A 60 -21.31 -3.71 -7.46
C GLY A 60 -20.08 -2.79 -7.46
N PRO A 61 -20.28 -1.49 -7.77
CA PRO A 61 -19.17 -0.58 -8.04
C PRO A 61 -18.29 -0.34 -6.81
N VAL A 62 -16.98 -0.32 -7.05
CA VAL A 62 -15.93 -0.08 -6.04
C VAL A 62 -15.12 1.15 -6.42
N VAL A 63 -14.85 2.00 -5.44
CA VAL A 63 -13.75 2.97 -5.46
C VAL A 63 -12.63 2.38 -4.59
N LEU A 64 -11.48 2.13 -5.21
CA LEU A 64 -10.33 1.53 -4.54
C LEU A 64 -9.31 2.63 -4.25
N VAL A 65 -8.97 2.80 -2.98
CA VAL A 65 -8.12 3.89 -2.47
C VAL A 65 -6.84 3.31 -1.90
N GLY A 66 -5.69 3.84 -2.27
CA GLY A 66 -4.39 3.41 -1.75
C GLY A 66 -3.58 4.57 -1.20
N HIS A 67 -2.94 4.35 -0.05
CA HIS A 67 -1.97 5.25 0.54
C HIS A 67 -0.56 4.69 0.35
N SER A 68 0.40 5.55 -0.01
CA SER A 68 1.82 5.19 -0.08
C SER A 68 2.05 3.91 -0.90
N TYR A 69 2.70 2.87 -0.34
CA TYR A 69 2.88 1.54 -0.95
C TYR A 69 1.55 0.90 -1.39
N GLY A 70 0.44 1.22 -0.72
CA GLY A 70 -0.90 0.80 -1.14
C GLY A 70 -1.25 1.19 -2.56
N GLY A 71 -0.63 2.24 -3.11
CA GLY A 71 -0.78 2.65 -4.52
C GLY A 71 -0.29 1.58 -5.50
N PHE A 72 0.87 0.96 -5.25
CA PHE A 72 1.33 -0.21 -6.04
C PHE A 72 0.33 -1.36 -5.96
N VAL A 73 -0.19 -1.62 -4.76
CA VAL A 73 -1.13 -2.72 -4.54
C VAL A 73 -2.44 -2.50 -5.29
N ILE A 74 -3.06 -1.32 -5.16
CA ILE A 74 -4.34 -1.03 -5.82
C ILE A 74 -4.23 -0.99 -7.34
N THR A 75 -3.13 -0.46 -7.88
CA THR A 75 -2.88 -0.43 -9.34
C THR A 75 -2.92 -1.83 -9.92
N ASN A 76 -2.29 -2.80 -9.27
CA ASN A 76 -2.23 -4.18 -9.74
C ASN A 76 -3.51 -4.97 -9.38
N ALA A 77 -4.10 -4.76 -8.21
CA ALA A 77 -5.31 -5.46 -7.77
C ALA A 77 -6.53 -5.13 -8.63
N ALA A 78 -6.66 -3.89 -9.09
CA ALA A 78 -7.79 -3.43 -9.91
C ALA A 78 -7.94 -4.18 -11.25
N LEU A 79 -6.87 -4.83 -11.70
CA LEU A 79 -6.85 -5.59 -12.96
C LEU A 79 -7.41 -7.01 -12.81
N ALA A 80 -7.46 -7.53 -11.58
CA ALA A 80 -7.67 -8.94 -11.30
C ALA A 80 -8.95 -9.23 -10.49
N GLY A 81 -9.63 -8.23 -9.92
CA GLY A 81 -10.80 -8.51 -9.09
C GLY A 81 -11.71 -7.31 -8.82
N GLY A 82 -13.00 -7.61 -8.56
CA GLY A 82 -14.03 -6.64 -8.22
C GLY A 82 -14.50 -5.77 -9.40
N ASP A 83 -15.57 -5.01 -9.18
CA ASP A 83 -16.10 -4.04 -10.15
C ASP A 83 -15.51 -2.64 -9.88
N VAL A 84 -14.17 -2.52 -10.02
CA VAL A 84 -13.44 -1.28 -9.72
C VAL A 84 -13.75 -0.22 -10.78
N LYS A 85 -14.32 0.90 -10.36
CA LYS A 85 -14.71 2.03 -11.21
C LYS A 85 -13.72 3.19 -11.15
N ALA A 86 -13.01 3.33 -10.03
CA ALA A 86 -12.02 4.39 -9.85
C ALA A 86 -10.90 3.94 -8.90
N LEU A 87 -9.70 4.48 -9.15
CA LEU A 87 -8.56 4.42 -8.26
C LEU A 87 -8.32 5.82 -7.68
N VAL A 88 -8.07 5.89 -6.38
CA VAL A 88 -7.71 7.11 -5.68
C VAL A 88 -6.38 6.90 -4.99
N TYR A 89 -5.42 7.74 -5.30
CA TYR A 89 -4.07 7.73 -4.73
C TYR A 89 -3.96 8.85 -3.71
N VAL A 90 -3.73 8.49 -2.45
CA VAL A 90 -3.59 9.44 -1.34
C VAL A 90 -2.13 9.41 -0.91
N ASP A 91 -1.37 10.43 -1.26
CA ASP A 91 0.08 10.49 -1.03
C ASP A 91 0.75 9.14 -1.34
N ALA A 92 0.53 8.64 -2.55
CA ALA A 92 0.78 7.25 -2.90
C ALA A 92 1.57 7.11 -4.20
N PHE A 93 2.28 6.00 -4.31
CA PHE A 93 2.91 5.60 -5.57
C PHE A 93 1.84 5.30 -6.62
N MET A 94 2.05 5.81 -7.82
CA MET A 94 1.21 5.55 -8.99
C MET A 94 2.11 4.99 -10.11
N PRO A 95 2.46 3.68 -10.01
CA PRO A 95 3.46 3.10 -10.90
C PRO A 95 2.99 2.95 -12.32
N ASP A 96 3.91 3.13 -13.24
CA ASP A 96 3.80 2.66 -14.62
C ASP A 96 4.27 1.20 -14.77
N GLU A 97 4.07 0.63 -15.95
CA GLU A 97 4.48 -0.76 -16.24
C GLU A 97 6.00 -0.92 -16.09
N GLY A 98 6.41 -1.87 -15.25
CA GLY A 98 7.82 -2.20 -15.00
C GLY A 98 8.49 -1.36 -13.92
N GLU A 99 7.83 -0.37 -13.36
CA GLU A 99 8.38 0.40 -12.23
C GLU A 99 8.41 -0.39 -10.95
N THR A 100 9.44 -0.13 -10.15
CA THR A 100 9.65 -0.75 -8.83
C THR A 100 9.46 0.27 -7.72
N THR A 101 9.08 -0.19 -6.54
CA THR A 101 8.92 0.67 -5.36
C THR A 101 10.19 1.48 -5.06
N PHE A 102 11.37 0.85 -5.20
CA PHE A 102 12.66 1.54 -4.98
C PHE A 102 13.00 2.53 -6.08
N GLY A 103 12.72 2.18 -7.34
CA GLY A 103 12.96 3.10 -8.45
C GLY A 103 12.17 4.39 -8.27
N VAL A 104 10.87 4.26 -7.99
CA VAL A 104 9.99 5.43 -7.80
C VAL A 104 10.32 6.18 -6.50
N LEU A 105 10.69 5.47 -5.43
CA LEU A 105 11.08 6.09 -4.16
C LEU A 105 12.37 6.92 -4.32
N GLY A 106 13.37 6.40 -5.03
CA GLY A 106 14.68 7.06 -5.20
C GLY A 106 14.58 8.46 -5.81
N ASP A 107 13.63 8.65 -6.72
CA ASP A 107 13.42 9.94 -7.42
C ASP A 107 12.38 10.83 -6.71
N SER A 108 11.77 10.37 -5.61
CA SER A 108 10.65 11.07 -4.96
C SER A 108 11.03 12.28 -4.11
N GLY A 109 12.29 12.42 -3.72
CA GLY A 109 12.73 13.41 -2.72
C GLY A 109 12.26 13.10 -1.29
N SER A 110 11.73 11.89 -1.04
CA SER A 110 11.32 11.45 0.30
C SER A 110 12.49 11.41 1.27
N ALA A 111 12.27 11.81 2.51
CA ALA A 111 13.26 11.67 3.59
C ALA A 111 13.63 10.21 3.91
N LEU A 112 12.84 9.23 3.43
CA LEU A 112 13.15 7.80 3.51
C LEU A 112 13.95 7.29 2.30
N ALA A 113 14.14 8.09 1.26
CA ALA A 113 14.96 7.77 0.09
C ALA A 113 16.46 8.02 0.39
N VAL A 114 17.03 7.21 1.27
CA VAL A 114 18.43 7.34 1.73
C VAL A 114 19.35 6.36 0.99
N PRO A 115 20.63 6.71 0.78
CA PRO A 115 21.59 5.82 0.10
C PRO A 115 21.82 4.49 0.83
N ASP A 116 21.79 4.52 2.17
CA ASP A 116 21.88 3.33 3.02
C ASP A 116 20.58 3.17 3.82
N PRO A 117 19.69 2.27 3.41
CA PRO A 117 18.41 2.04 4.09
C PRO A 117 18.57 1.59 5.56
N THR A 118 19.69 0.99 5.94
CA THR A 118 19.93 0.57 7.34
C THR A 118 20.07 1.74 8.30
N THR A 119 20.22 2.96 7.79
CA THR A 119 20.21 4.16 8.62
C THR A 119 18.82 4.51 9.14
N VAL A 120 17.77 4.10 8.45
CA VAL A 120 16.37 4.38 8.78
C VAL A 120 15.55 3.11 9.08
N LEU A 121 16.08 1.92 8.75
CA LEU A 121 15.42 0.64 8.93
C LEU A 121 16.19 -0.27 9.90
N ASP A 122 15.43 -1.02 10.71
CA ASP A 122 15.89 -2.23 11.40
C ASP A 122 15.42 -3.45 10.61
N VAL A 123 16.38 -4.29 10.20
CA VAL A 123 16.11 -5.52 9.40
C VAL A 123 16.21 -6.72 10.32
N VAL A 124 15.11 -7.45 10.48
CA VAL A 124 14.95 -8.54 11.45
C VAL A 124 14.55 -9.83 10.74
N GLY A 125 15.36 -10.88 10.88
CA GLY A 125 15.01 -12.21 10.37
C GLY A 125 13.81 -12.81 11.11
N TYR A 126 13.00 -13.61 10.41
CA TYR A 126 11.87 -14.32 11.01
C TYR A 126 11.90 -15.82 10.66
N PRO A 127 11.34 -16.70 11.52
CA PRO A 127 11.32 -18.14 11.27
C PRO A 127 10.54 -18.48 10.00
N GLY A 128 11.14 -19.33 9.14
CA GLY A 128 10.53 -19.74 7.87
C GLY A 128 10.64 -18.71 6.75
N ALA A 129 11.40 -17.63 6.94
CA ALA A 129 11.70 -16.69 5.87
C ALA A 129 12.40 -17.41 4.71
N PRO A 130 12.06 -17.13 3.44
CA PRO A 130 12.87 -17.50 2.31
C PRO A 130 14.31 -16.98 2.48
N GLU A 131 15.27 -17.64 1.82
CA GLU A 131 16.66 -17.18 1.87
C GLU A 131 16.78 -15.73 1.38
N GLY A 132 17.37 -14.89 2.21
CA GLY A 132 17.54 -13.46 1.95
C GLY A 132 16.36 -12.57 2.36
N ASP A 133 15.22 -13.14 2.77
CA ASP A 133 14.07 -12.37 3.24
C ASP A 133 14.18 -12.03 4.73
N ALA A 134 13.69 -10.86 5.08
CA ALA A 134 13.59 -10.39 6.46
C ALA A 134 12.40 -9.43 6.60
N ASP A 135 12.10 -9.04 7.82
CA ASP A 135 11.17 -7.98 8.16
C ASP A 135 11.92 -6.65 8.32
N ALA A 136 11.48 -5.60 7.63
CA ALA A 136 12.01 -4.25 7.78
C ALA A 136 11.06 -3.37 8.58
N TYR A 137 11.55 -2.83 9.68
CA TYR A 137 10.85 -1.87 10.54
C TYR A 137 11.51 -0.49 10.40
N LEU A 138 10.73 0.58 10.45
CA LEU A 138 11.27 1.92 10.62
C LEU A 138 11.88 2.05 12.01
N LYS A 139 13.08 2.63 12.09
CA LYS A 139 13.65 3.03 13.38
C LYS A 139 12.77 4.10 14.03
N PRO A 140 12.65 4.14 15.37
CA PRO A 140 11.84 5.14 16.05
C PRO A 140 12.16 6.58 15.61
N ASP A 141 13.43 6.92 15.46
CA ASP A 141 13.84 8.25 15.00
C ASP A 141 13.32 8.57 13.60
N ALA A 142 13.32 7.59 12.67
CA ALA A 142 12.78 7.76 11.33
C ALA A 142 11.25 7.96 11.36
N VAL A 143 10.54 7.28 12.28
CA VAL A 143 9.11 7.53 12.48
C VAL A 143 8.88 8.97 12.94
N HIS A 144 9.66 9.46 13.89
CA HIS A 144 9.50 10.79 14.48
C HIS A 144 9.89 11.94 13.54
N THR A 145 10.83 11.73 12.63
CA THR A 145 11.42 12.81 11.83
C THR A 145 11.04 12.80 10.36
N ALA A 146 10.54 11.66 9.84
CA ALA A 146 10.32 11.49 8.41
C ALA A 146 8.98 10.83 8.06
N PHE A 147 8.44 9.96 8.92
CA PHE A 147 7.24 9.20 8.59
C PHE A 147 5.95 9.79 9.18
N ALA A 148 6.01 10.28 10.42
CA ALA A 148 4.85 10.80 11.15
C ALA A 148 5.17 12.11 11.88
N GLN A 149 6.09 12.91 11.35
CA GLN A 149 6.66 14.11 11.97
C GLN A 149 5.64 15.20 12.31
N ASP A 150 4.50 15.20 11.63
CA ASP A 150 3.40 16.17 11.78
C ASP A 150 2.34 15.74 12.82
N LEU A 151 2.45 14.52 13.36
CA LEU A 151 1.53 14.02 14.37
C LEU A 151 1.98 14.37 15.81
N PRO A 152 1.04 14.36 16.78
CA PRO A 152 1.39 14.47 18.21
C PRO A 152 2.41 13.41 18.63
N GLU A 153 3.28 13.76 19.56
CA GLU A 153 4.38 12.88 20.00
C GLU A 153 3.88 11.50 20.47
N ALA A 154 2.78 11.47 21.23
CA ALA A 154 2.20 10.22 21.70
C ALA A 154 1.76 9.29 20.55
N ASP A 155 1.21 9.85 19.47
CA ASP A 155 0.80 9.09 18.29
C ASP A 155 2.01 8.56 17.53
N ARG A 156 3.10 9.34 17.45
CA ARG A 156 4.35 8.89 16.83
C ARG A 156 4.95 7.69 17.55
N TRP A 157 4.97 7.71 18.89
CA TRP A 157 5.40 6.56 19.70
C TRP A 157 4.51 5.34 19.50
N LEU A 158 3.20 5.54 19.41
CA LEU A 158 2.26 4.46 19.16
C LEU A 158 2.49 3.82 17.78
N ILE A 159 2.68 4.65 16.75
CA ILE A 159 2.99 4.19 15.39
C ILE A 159 4.31 3.40 15.38
N ALA A 160 5.37 3.92 16.01
CA ALA A 160 6.64 3.22 16.09
C ALA A 160 6.53 1.85 16.76
N ALA A 161 5.68 1.72 17.80
CA ALA A 161 5.49 0.49 18.56
C ALA A 161 4.59 -0.53 17.86
N SER A 162 3.64 -0.09 17.03
CA SER A 162 2.59 -0.94 16.41
C SER A 162 2.75 -1.14 14.91
N GLN A 163 3.81 -0.63 14.30
CA GLN A 163 4.06 -0.75 12.87
C GLN A 163 4.11 -2.21 12.40
N ARG A 164 3.63 -2.45 11.20
CA ARG A 164 3.72 -3.76 10.54
C ARG A 164 4.92 -3.76 9.58
N PRO A 165 5.79 -4.77 9.66
CA PRO A 165 6.99 -4.77 8.83
C PRO A 165 6.69 -4.96 7.35
N LEU A 166 7.51 -4.34 6.52
CA LEU A 166 7.58 -4.63 5.09
C LEU A 166 8.63 -5.70 4.84
N THR A 167 8.40 -6.62 3.91
CA THR A 167 9.42 -7.61 3.50
C THR A 167 10.67 -6.92 2.95
N TRP A 168 11.86 -7.40 3.41
CA TRP A 168 13.18 -6.95 2.98
C TRP A 168 14.03 -8.13 2.49
N PRO A 169 14.81 -8.00 1.41
CA PRO A 169 14.72 -6.91 0.45
C PRO A 169 13.35 -6.93 -0.20
N PRO A 170 12.78 -5.77 -0.55
CA PRO A 170 11.52 -5.77 -1.27
C PRO A 170 11.73 -6.52 -2.57
N THR A 171 10.92 -7.54 -2.75
CA THR A 171 11.01 -8.47 -3.88
C THR A 171 11.10 -7.69 -5.19
N PRO A 172 12.11 -7.96 -6.05
CA PRO A 172 12.13 -7.36 -7.38
C PRO A 172 10.81 -7.69 -8.09
N PRO A 173 10.30 -6.82 -8.97
CA PRO A 173 9.06 -7.09 -9.67
C PRO A 173 9.27 -8.35 -10.50
N HIS A 174 8.63 -9.45 -10.10
CA HIS A 174 8.34 -10.48 -11.06
C HIS A 174 7.47 -9.80 -12.12
N ARG A 175 7.86 -9.91 -13.40
CA ARG A 175 7.15 -9.35 -14.56
C ARG A 175 5.65 -9.39 -14.28
N ALA A 176 5.07 -8.20 -14.08
CA ALA A 176 3.61 -8.07 -14.11
C ALA A 176 3.12 -8.67 -15.44
N PRO A 177 1.97 -9.36 -15.46
CA PRO A 177 1.38 -9.80 -16.71
C PRO A 177 1.30 -8.58 -17.63
N GLN A 178 1.86 -8.69 -18.82
CA GLN A 178 1.83 -7.61 -19.80
C GLN A 178 0.36 -7.23 -20.04
N LEU A 179 -0.03 -6.06 -19.59
CA LEU A 179 -1.28 -5.45 -19.98
C LEU A 179 -1.19 -5.20 -21.48
N GLY A 180 -1.93 -6.02 -22.25
CA GLY A 180 -2.06 -5.81 -23.66
C GLY A 180 -2.49 -4.36 -23.90
N ARG A 181 -1.63 -3.58 -24.56
CA ARG A 181 -1.97 -2.25 -25.06
C ARG A 181 -3.33 -2.35 -25.73
N ARG A 182 -4.36 -1.78 -25.15
CA ARG A 182 -5.56 -1.46 -25.90
C ARG A 182 -5.10 -0.42 -26.93
N SER A 183 -4.86 -0.89 -28.15
CA SER A 183 -4.63 0.00 -29.29
C SER A 183 -5.80 0.99 -29.33
N ARG A 184 -5.50 2.27 -29.19
CA ARG A 184 -6.38 3.32 -29.69
C ARG A 184 -6.42 3.15 -31.20
N ALA A 185 -7.27 2.25 -31.69
CA ALA A 185 -7.68 2.27 -33.07
C ALA A 185 -8.63 3.46 -33.23
N GLY A 186 -8.25 4.36 -34.08
CA GLY A 186 -8.91 5.62 -34.34
C GLY A 186 -10.32 5.48 -34.94
N ARG A 187 -11.12 6.44 -34.68
CA ARG A 187 -11.81 7.32 -35.67
C ARG A 187 -12.48 8.41 -34.91
#